data_84f3a81e6b624ab8630a9b8ff40ebbc9
#
_entry.id   84f3a81e6b624ab8630a9b8ff40ebbc9
#
_cell.length_a   1.000
_cell.length_b   1.000
_cell.length_c   1.000
_cell.angle_alpha   90.00
_cell.angle_beta   90.00
_cell.angle_gamma   90.00
#
_symmetry.space_group_name_H-M   'P 1'
#
loop_
_entity.id
_entity.type
_entity.pdbx_description
1 polymer ?
#
loop_
_entity_poly.entity_id
_entity_poly.type
_entity_poly.pdbx_seq_one_letter_code
_entity_poly.pdbx_strand_id
1 'polypeptide(L)'
;MAVKENQKGLYEATEELFRRSSTREKNKLPQSEHTEKKENVHGRDESRCCRVLYLEKEVSFFPKEDWPEAHALIRIRSERKIRSTAVTSTQTRYYISSTKKSAKELNEKVRDHVENKLHGSLDVTMNEDGDKKWAEESAKNCSLLRQMALNLLKKEPTKKSIRRKQKMAAMDNSYLMKILFADPLPKSYA
;
A
#
# COMPACT_ATOMS: atom_id res chain seq x y z
N MET A 1 -5.37 6.56 0.65
CA MET A 1 -4.11 7.33 0.90
C MET A 1 -3.61 6.99 2.30
N ALA A 2 -2.28 6.87 2.49
CA ALA A 2 -1.69 6.69 3.83
C ALA A 2 -1.71 8.02 4.60
N VAL A 3 -2.09 7.97 5.87
CA VAL A 3 -2.01 9.09 6.81
C VAL A 3 -0.67 9.00 7.52
N LYS A 4 0.15 10.04 7.39
CA LYS A 4 1.52 10.08 7.93
C LYS A 4 1.63 11.13 9.05
N GLU A 5 2.62 10.96 9.92
CA GLU A 5 2.88 11.87 11.06
C GLU A 5 3.18 13.32 10.64
N ASN A 6 3.67 13.54 9.41
CA ASN A 6 3.85 14.90 8.87
C ASN A 6 2.52 15.62 8.57
N GLN A 7 1.40 14.91 8.55
CA GLN A 7 0.03 15.45 8.45
C GLN A 7 -0.60 15.51 9.86
N LYS A 8 0.03 16.27 10.77
CA LYS A 8 -0.30 16.27 12.22
C LYS A 8 -1.79 16.29 12.52
N GLY A 9 -2.53 17.27 12.01
CA GLY A 9 -3.96 17.43 12.31
C GLY A 9 -4.79 16.21 11.88
N LEU A 10 -4.55 15.66 10.70
CA LEU A 10 -5.23 14.46 10.21
C LEU A 10 -4.83 13.22 11.00
N TYR A 11 -3.54 13.08 11.34
CA TYR A 11 -3.03 11.95 12.10
C TYR A 11 -3.64 11.90 13.51
N GLU A 12 -3.57 13.01 14.25
CA GLU A 12 -4.10 13.15 15.60
C GLU A 12 -5.63 12.93 15.64
N ALA A 13 -6.36 13.55 14.70
CA ALA A 13 -7.79 13.33 14.57
C ALA A 13 -8.15 11.86 14.30
N THR A 14 -7.38 11.19 13.42
CA THR A 14 -7.59 9.78 13.10
C THR A 14 -7.32 8.91 14.32
N GLU A 15 -6.21 9.11 15.02
CA GLU A 15 -5.84 8.34 16.21
C GLU A 15 -6.88 8.50 17.32
N GLU A 16 -7.34 9.72 17.58
CA GLU A 16 -8.35 10.03 18.58
C GLU A 16 -9.69 9.35 18.27
N LEU A 17 -10.13 9.35 17.00
CA LEU A 17 -11.35 8.67 16.60
C LEU A 17 -11.27 7.16 16.81
N PHE A 18 -10.12 6.53 16.51
CA PHE A 18 -9.92 5.11 16.82
C PHE A 18 -9.85 4.84 18.33
N ARG A 19 -9.29 5.74 19.12
CA ARG A 19 -9.25 5.64 20.59
C ARG A 19 -10.67 5.69 21.16
N ARG A 20 -11.47 6.67 20.77
CA ARG A 20 -12.88 6.83 21.19
C ARG A 20 -13.75 5.65 20.77
N SER A 21 -13.57 5.15 19.55
CA SER A 21 -14.32 3.99 19.05
C SER A 21 -14.05 2.70 19.84
N SER A 22 -12.94 2.63 20.55
CA SER A 22 -12.58 1.49 21.40
C SER A 22 -13.17 1.58 22.81
N THR A 23 -13.59 2.78 23.24
CA THR A 23 -14.23 3.02 24.54
C THR A 23 -15.74 2.74 24.45
N ARG A 24 -16.41 2.42 25.55
CA ARG A 24 -17.86 2.09 25.61
C ARG A 24 -18.78 3.32 25.47
N GLU A 25 -18.43 4.30 24.66
CA GLU A 25 -19.25 5.50 24.47
C GLU A 25 -20.47 5.24 23.57
N LYS A 26 -21.59 5.93 23.88
CA LYS A 26 -22.90 5.74 23.23
C LYS A 26 -22.93 6.15 21.75
N ASN A 27 -21.98 6.95 21.27
CA ASN A 27 -21.92 7.42 19.88
C ASN A 27 -20.79 6.72 19.10
N LYS A 28 -20.91 5.41 18.90
CA LYS A 28 -19.94 4.67 18.09
C LYS A 28 -20.21 4.89 16.60
N LEU A 29 -19.18 5.33 15.87
CA LEU A 29 -19.20 5.29 14.41
C LEU A 29 -19.43 3.85 13.92
N PRO A 30 -20.18 3.66 12.84
CA PRO A 30 -20.26 2.38 12.18
C PRO A 30 -18.85 1.86 11.85
N GLN A 31 -18.59 0.59 12.15
CA GLN A 31 -17.24 0.03 12.02
C GLN A 31 -17.28 -1.39 11.48
N SER A 32 -16.17 -1.79 10.87
CA SER A 32 -15.91 -3.15 10.43
C SER A 32 -14.50 -3.56 10.88
N GLU A 33 -14.33 -4.84 11.21
CA GLU A 33 -13.03 -5.37 11.62
C GLU A 33 -12.75 -6.71 10.91
N HIS A 34 -11.50 -6.91 10.53
CA HIS A 34 -11.02 -8.15 9.94
C HIS A 34 -9.61 -8.45 10.44
N THR A 35 -9.40 -9.68 10.90
CA THR A 35 -8.10 -10.14 11.38
C THR A 35 -7.63 -11.32 10.54
N GLU A 36 -6.40 -11.23 10.06
CA GLU A 36 -5.70 -12.29 9.34
C GLU A 36 -4.50 -12.75 10.17
N LYS A 37 -4.33 -14.07 10.31
CA LYS A 37 -3.18 -14.67 10.98
C LYS A 37 -2.46 -15.59 10.01
N LYS A 38 -1.15 -15.52 10.00
CA LYS A 38 -0.28 -16.44 9.25
C LYS A 38 0.76 -17.01 10.19
N GLU A 39 0.77 -18.31 10.31
CA GLU A 39 1.72 -19.03 11.15
C GLU A 39 2.90 -19.50 10.31
N ASN A 40 4.09 -19.47 10.92
CA ASN A 40 5.34 -19.98 10.34
C ASN A 40 5.69 -19.45 8.94
N VAL A 41 5.51 -18.17 8.70
CA VAL A 41 6.00 -17.51 7.49
C VAL A 41 7.48 -17.17 7.67
N HIS A 42 8.37 -17.96 7.08
CA HIS A 42 9.84 -17.79 7.21
C HIS A 42 10.32 -17.67 8.67
N GLY A 43 9.82 -18.55 9.56
CA GLY A 43 10.22 -18.57 10.98
C GLY A 43 9.54 -17.50 11.84
N ARG A 44 8.46 -16.89 11.37
CA ARG A 44 7.70 -15.85 12.07
C ARG A 44 6.21 -16.17 12.06
N ASP A 45 5.54 -15.77 13.12
CA ASP A 45 4.09 -15.70 13.16
C ASP A 45 3.66 -14.26 12.94
N GLU A 46 2.75 -14.03 12.02
CA GLU A 46 2.26 -12.71 11.65
C GLU A 46 0.75 -12.61 11.90
N SER A 47 0.34 -11.55 12.58
CA SER A 47 -1.07 -11.18 12.73
C SER A 47 -1.30 -9.78 12.18
N ARG A 48 -2.39 -9.61 11.44
CA ARG A 48 -2.77 -8.32 10.85
C ARG A 48 -4.24 -8.06 11.13
N CYS A 49 -4.51 -7.04 11.92
CA CYS A 49 -5.86 -6.57 12.22
C CYS A 49 -6.13 -5.29 11.45
N CYS A 50 -7.17 -5.29 10.62
CA CYS A 50 -7.69 -4.13 9.92
C CYS A 50 -9.01 -3.73 10.57
N ARG A 51 -9.08 -2.51 11.10
CA ARG A 51 -10.31 -1.90 11.61
C ARG A 51 -10.65 -0.68 10.77
N VAL A 52 -11.91 -0.55 10.40
CA VAL A 52 -12.44 0.54 9.57
C VAL A 52 -13.52 1.27 10.36
N LEU A 53 -13.42 2.59 10.41
CA LEU A 53 -14.47 3.49 10.89
C LEU A 53 -15.08 4.19 9.68
N TYR A 54 -16.40 4.12 9.53
CA TYR A 54 -17.09 4.82 8.47
C TYR A 54 -17.46 6.21 8.93
N LEU A 55 -17.00 7.21 8.18
CA LEU A 55 -17.29 8.62 8.44
C LEU A 55 -18.69 8.94 7.90
N GLU A 56 -19.57 9.33 8.80
CA GLU A 56 -20.86 9.93 8.48
C GLU A 56 -20.69 11.45 8.23
N LYS A 57 -21.75 12.14 7.82
CA LYS A 57 -21.66 13.54 7.40
C LYS A 57 -21.15 14.48 8.50
N GLU A 58 -21.36 14.16 9.76
CA GLU A 58 -20.99 14.99 10.92
C GLU A 58 -20.18 14.18 11.94
N VAL A 59 -18.89 14.10 11.71
CA VAL A 59 -17.95 13.53 12.69
C VAL A 59 -17.17 14.67 13.32
N SER A 60 -17.48 14.97 14.59
CA SER A 60 -16.68 15.91 15.39
C SER A 60 -15.22 15.47 15.39
N PHE A 61 -14.28 16.40 15.33
CA PHE A 61 -12.83 16.17 15.35
C PHE A 61 -12.18 15.68 14.06
N PHE A 62 -12.95 15.36 13.00
CA PHE A 62 -12.35 15.03 11.71
C PHE A 62 -12.37 16.27 10.80
N PRO A 63 -11.25 16.70 10.18
CA PRO A 63 -11.17 17.85 9.29
C PRO A 63 -11.85 17.54 7.95
N LYS A 64 -13.19 17.49 7.96
CA LYS A 64 -14.00 17.09 6.81
C LYS A 64 -13.92 18.09 5.66
N GLU A 65 -13.69 19.36 5.97
CA GLU A 65 -13.52 20.44 4.98
C GLU A 65 -12.28 20.22 4.12
N ASP A 66 -11.18 19.80 4.73
CA ASP A 66 -9.94 19.49 4.03
C ASP A 66 -10.02 18.16 3.26
N TRP A 67 -10.91 17.26 3.70
CA TRP A 67 -11.05 15.90 3.18
C TRP A 67 -12.51 15.54 2.87
N PRO A 68 -13.18 16.26 1.93
CA PRO A 68 -14.62 16.08 1.66
C PRO A 68 -14.95 14.66 1.18
N GLU A 69 -14.07 14.06 0.40
CA GLU A 69 -14.22 12.70 -0.14
C GLU A 69 -13.84 11.58 0.83
N ALA A 70 -13.45 11.91 2.06
CA ALA A 70 -13.15 10.89 3.05
C ALA A 70 -14.43 10.22 3.55
N HIS A 71 -14.58 8.94 3.27
CA HIS A 71 -15.73 8.14 3.69
C HIS A 71 -15.37 7.06 4.71
N ALA A 72 -14.10 6.71 4.84
CA ALA A 72 -13.65 5.74 5.82
C ALA A 72 -12.23 6.01 6.29
N LEU A 73 -11.99 5.77 7.57
CA LEU A 73 -10.67 5.70 8.19
C LEU A 73 -10.31 4.24 8.42
N ILE A 74 -9.08 3.87 8.13
CA ILE A 74 -8.59 2.52 8.23
C ILE A 74 -7.39 2.51 9.17
N ARG A 75 -7.41 1.63 10.17
CA ARG A 75 -6.27 1.31 11.02
C ARG A 75 -5.82 -0.11 10.75
N ILE A 76 -4.56 -0.29 10.38
CA ILE A 76 -3.93 -1.60 10.25
C ILE A 76 -2.91 -1.75 11.35
N ARG A 77 -3.11 -2.73 12.22
CA ARG A 77 -2.16 -3.15 13.24
C ARG A 77 -1.56 -4.48 12.82
N SER A 78 -0.25 -4.49 12.62
CA SER A 78 0.51 -5.69 12.27
C SER A 78 1.39 -6.08 13.43
N GLU A 79 1.32 -7.34 13.83
CA GLU A 79 2.17 -7.95 14.85
C GLU A 79 3.00 -9.05 14.20
N ARG A 80 4.29 -9.06 14.50
CA ARG A 80 5.24 -10.08 14.04
C ARG A 80 5.99 -10.64 15.23
N LYS A 81 5.87 -11.95 15.42
CA LYS A 81 6.59 -12.68 16.47
C LYS A 81 7.63 -13.59 15.83
N ILE A 82 8.90 -13.36 16.13
CA ILE A 82 10.00 -14.23 15.68
C ILE A 82 10.04 -15.46 16.58
N ARG A 83 9.90 -16.65 16.00
CA ARG A 83 9.81 -17.90 16.78
C ARG A 83 11.10 -18.24 17.54
N SER A 84 12.27 -17.95 16.93
CA SER A 84 13.58 -18.26 17.53
C SER A 84 13.91 -17.42 18.75
N THR A 85 13.50 -16.16 18.77
CA THR A 85 13.84 -15.20 19.85
C THR A 85 12.66 -14.80 20.70
N ALA A 86 11.43 -15.23 20.33
CA ALA A 86 10.16 -14.81 20.92
C ALA A 86 9.92 -13.28 20.92
N VAL A 87 10.74 -12.52 20.20
CA VAL A 87 10.58 -11.06 20.08
C VAL A 87 9.34 -10.75 19.26
N THR A 88 8.49 -9.88 19.81
CA THR A 88 7.29 -9.39 19.13
C THR A 88 7.46 -7.93 18.77
N SER A 89 7.23 -7.60 17.50
CA SER A 89 7.16 -6.22 17.01
C SER A 89 5.74 -5.90 16.60
N THR A 90 5.27 -4.71 16.96
CA THR A 90 3.94 -4.20 16.59
C THR A 90 4.10 -2.91 15.79
N GLN A 91 3.37 -2.81 14.69
CA GLN A 91 3.31 -1.60 13.87
C GLN A 91 1.86 -1.23 13.61
N THR A 92 1.52 0.06 13.79
CA THR A 92 0.22 0.61 13.45
C THR A 92 0.36 1.60 12.30
N ARG A 93 -0.53 1.51 11.32
CA ARG A 93 -0.61 2.43 10.19
C ARG A 93 -2.05 2.87 9.98
N TYR A 94 -2.22 4.14 9.60
CA TYR A 94 -3.53 4.73 9.32
C TYR A 94 -3.66 5.08 7.84
N TYR A 95 -4.89 4.93 7.32
CA TYR A 95 -5.24 5.28 5.94
C TYR A 95 -6.61 5.94 5.90
N ILE A 96 -6.81 6.77 4.88
CA ILE A 96 -8.07 7.40 4.53
C ILE A 96 -8.56 6.82 3.20
N SER A 97 -9.86 6.60 3.08
CA SER A 97 -10.49 6.03 1.89
C SER A 97 -11.73 6.82 1.47
N SER A 98 -11.87 7.03 0.18
CA SER A 98 -13.07 7.58 -0.45
C SER A 98 -14.15 6.51 -0.70
N THR A 99 -13.94 5.25 -0.29
CA THR A 99 -14.91 4.17 -0.49
C THR A 99 -15.32 3.54 0.83
N LYS A 100 -16.61 3.22 0.97
CA LYS A 100 -17.18 2.47 2.09
C LYS A 100 -17.17 0.97 1.77
N LYS A 101 -16.03 0.31 1.98
CA LYS A 101 -15.86 -1.13 1.80
C LYS A 101 -15.60 -1.82 3.13
N SER A 102 -15.82 -3.14 3.19
CA SER A 102 -15.54 -3.94 4.37
C SER A 102 -14.06 -3.91 4.77
N ALA A 103 -13.78 -4.18 6.05
CA ALA A 103 -12.40 -4.23 6.54
C ALA A 103 -11.54 -5.28 5.81
N LYS A 104 -12.14 -6.40 5.37
CA LYS A 104 -11.48 -7.42 4.57
C LYS A 104 -11.04 -6.87 3.22
N GLU A 105 -11.95 -6.29 2.45
CA GLU A 105 -11.66 -5.72 1.13
C GLU A 105 -10.64 -4.57 1.19
N LEU A 106 -10.74 -3.70 2.22
CA LEU A 106 -9.81 -2.59 2.39
C LEU A 106 -8.42 -3.08 2.83
N ASN A 107 -8.34 -4.13 3.66
CA ASN A 107 -7.07 -4.77 4.01
C ASN A 107 -6.36 -5.36 2.79
N GLU A 108 -7.10 -6.06 1.92
CA GLU A 108 -6.57 -6.59 0.66
C GLU A 108 -6.08 -5.49 -0.26
N LYS A 109 -6.88 -4.42 -0.44
CA LYS A 109 -6.49 -3.27 -1.26
C LYS A 109 -5.24 -2.54 -0.74
N VAL A 110 -5.14 -2.32 0.57
CA VAL A 110 -3.96 -1.68 1.16
C VAL A 110 -2.73 -2.57 0.95
N ARG A 111 -2.86 -3.89 1.16
CA ARG A 111 -1.76 -4.83 0.91
C ARG A 111 -1.30 -4.82 -0.54
N ASP A 112 -2.25 -4.87 -1.46
CA ASP A 112 -1.98 -4.96 -2.89
C ASP A 112 -1.42 -3.66 -3.47
N HIS A 113 -1.94 -2.53 -3.05
CA HIS A 113 -1.65 -1.25 -3.67
C HIS A 113 -0.48 -0.50 -3.00
N VAL A 114 -0.40 -0.54 -1.67
CA VAL A 114 0.57 0.26 -0.90
C VAL A 114 1.82 -0.54 -0.52
N GLU A 115 1.68 -1.84 -0.26
CA GLU A 115 2.78 -2.61 0.35
C GLU A 115 3.56 -3.49 -0.64
N ASN A 116 2.94 -4.00 -1.70
CA ASN A 116 3.55 -5.11 -2.44
C ASN A 116 3.76 -4.91 -3.94
N LYS A 117 3.08 -3.99 -4.62
CA LYS A 117 3.09 -4.06 -6.09
C LYS A 117 3.80 -2.93 -6.81
N LEU A 118 3.72 -1.70 -6.33
CA LEU A 118 4.34 -0.59 -7.02
C LEU A 118 5.60 -0.10 -6.30
N HIS A 119 5.45 0.36 -5.05
CA HIS A 119 6.57 0.93 -4.30
C HIS A 119 7.68 -0.09 -4.05
N GLY A 120 7.35 -1.29 -3.53
CA GLY A 120 8.37 -2.33 -3.30
C GLY A 120 9.12 -2.74 -4.58
N SER A 121 8.47 -2.73 -5.75
CA SER A 121 9.16 -3.02 -7.01
C SER A 121 10.01 -1.85 -7.50
N LEU A 122 9.57 -0.61 -7.30
CA LEU A 122 10.34 0.58 -7.67
C LEU A 122 11.56 0.74 -6.76
N ASP A 123 11.38 0.59 -5.45
CA ASP A 123 12.46 0.75 -4.48
C ASP A 123 13.49 -0.38 -4.57
N VAL A 124 13.03 -1.64 -4.51
CA VAL A 124 13.93 -2.80 -4.44
C VAL A 124 14.54 -3.15 -5.81
N THR A 125 13.76 -3.02 -6.89
CA THR A 125 14.22 -3.44 -8.23
C THR A 125 14.80 -2.30 -9.03
N MET A 126 14.19 -1.11 -8.96
CA MET A 126 14.59 0.07 -9.74
C MET A 126 15.43 1.06 -8.94
N ASN A 127 15.66 0.80 -7.63
CA ASN A 127 16.46 1.64 -6.72
C ASN A 127 16.01 3.12 -6.73
N GLU A 128 14.70 3.34 -6.67
CA GLU A 128 14.12 4.69 -6.76
C GLU A 128 14.55 5.56 -5.59
N ASP A 129 14.51 5.06 -4.36
CA ASP A 129 14.93 5.77 -3.14
C ASP A 129 16.44 6.06 -3.08
N GLY A 130 17.26 5.25 -3.78
CA GLY A 130 18.71 5.44 -3.85
C GLY A 130 19.16 6.50 -4.85
N ASP A 131 18.27 6.95 -5.73
CA ASP A 131 18.59 7.87 -6.79
C ASP A 131 18.38 9.33 -6.36
N LYS A 132 19.42 9.92 -5.78
CA LYS A 132 19.44 11.31 -5.30
C LYS A 132 19.58 12.29 -6.48
N LYS A 133 18.48 12.66 -7.11
CA LYS A 133 18.45 13.70 -8.14
C LYS A 133 18.02 15.03 -7.55
N TRP A 134 18.80 16.07 -7.79
CA TRP A 134 18.62 17.39 -7.18
C TRP A 134 17.64 18.30 -7.97
N ALA A 135 17.42 18.02 -9.25
CA ALA A 135 16.50 18.78 -10.06
C ALA A 135 15.10 18.16 -10.03
N GLU A 136 14.10 18.91 -9.57
CA GLU A 136 12.71 18.43 -9.36
C GLU A 136 12.11 17.80 -10.62
N GLU A 137 12.25 18.41 -11.78
CA GLU A 137 11.78 17.88 -13.06
C GLU A 137 12.50 16.58 -13.45
N SER A 138 13.80 16.48 -13.20
CA SER A 138 14.58 15.27 -13.47
C SER A 138 14.13 14.10 -12.58
N ALA A 139 13.81 14.35 -11.31
CA ALA A 139 13.31 13.33 -10.40
C ALA A 139 11.93 12.79 -10.86
N LYS A 140 11.01 13.68 -11.21
CA LYS A 140 9.69 13.32 -11.76
C LYS A 140 9.78 12.49 -13.03
N ASN A 141 10.60 12.94 -13.99
CA ASN A 141 10.79 12.25 -15.26
C ASN A 141 11.42 10.85 -15.08
N CYS A 142 12.39 10.72 -14.18
CA CYS A 142 12.99 9.43 -13.88
C CYS A 142 12.02 8.47 -13.18
N SER A 143 11.18 8.96 -12.26
CA SER A 143 10.13 8.16 -11.65
C SER A 143 9.13 7.66 -12.70
N LEU A 144 8.71 8.52 -13.63
CA LEU A 144 7.81 8.14 -14.73
C LEU A 144 8.45 7.06 -15.63
N LEU A 145 9.71 7.24 -16.02
CA LEU A 145 10.44 6.26 -16.84
C LEU A 145 10.57 4.90 -16.13
N ARG A 146 10.83 4.88 -14.81
CA ARG A 146 10.87 3.65 -14.03
C ARG A 146 9.51 2.96 -13.99
N GLN A 147 8.43 3.71 -13.82
CA GLN A 147 7.06 3.16 -13.84
C GLN A 147 6.73 2.57 -15.22
N MET A 148 7.09 3.25 -16.31
CA MET A 148 6.92 2.72 -17.68
C MET A 148 7.72 1.43 -17.88
N ALA A 149 9.00 1.41 -17.52
CA ALA A 149 9.84 0.22 -17.60
C ALA A 149 9.29 -0.94 -16.78
N LEU A 150 8.84 -0.68 -15.57
CA LEU A 150 8.21 -1.71 -14.71
C LEU A 150 6.94 -2.27 -15.35
N ASN A 151 6.10 -1.43 -15.96
CA ASN A 151 4.88 -1.87 -16.64
C ASN A 151 5.20 -2.75 -17.85
N LEU A 152 6.20 -2.40 -18.65
CA LEU A 152 6.66 -3.22 -19.78
C LEU A 152 7.19 -4.57 -19.32
N LEU A 153 8.04 -4.61 -18.28
CA LEU A 153 8.56 -5.85 -17.69
C LEU A 153 7.45 -6.74 -17.09
N LYS A 154 6.38 -6.14 -16.55
CA LYS A 154 5.21 -6.88 -16.03
C LYS A 154 4.35 -7.47 -17.16
N LYS A 155 4.23 -6.80 -18.30
CA LYS A 155 3.49 -7.29 -19.46
C LYS A 155 4.14 -8.51 -20.12
N GLU A 156 5.45 -8.62 -20.05
CA GLU A 156 6.18 -9.77 -20.62
C GLU A 156 5.77 -11.06 -19.88
N PRO A 157 5.26 -12.10 -20.59
CA PRO A 157 4.52 -13.22 -19.98
C PRO A 157 5.40 -14.27 -19.28
N THR A 158 6.73 -14.26 -19.43
CA THR A 158 7.57 -15.27 -18.79
C THR A 158 7.51 -15.20 -17.26
N LYS A 159 7.42 -16.36 -16.61
CA LYS A 159 7.40 -16.50 -15.15
C LYS A 159 8.78 -16.26 -14.52
N LYS A 160 9.36 -15.08 -14.76
CA LYS A 160 10.64 -14.66 -14.17
C LYS A 160 10.43 -13.43 -13.29
N SER A 161 11.28 -13.27 -12.27
CA SER A 161 11.23 -12.06 -11.44
C SER A 161 11.55 -10.81 -12.27
N ILE A 162 11.01 -9.66 -11.90
CA ILE A 162 11.24 -8.36 -12.58
C ILE A 162 12.75 -8.08 -12.68
N ARG A 163 13.50 -8.30 -11.60
CA ARG A 163 14.96 -8.11 -11.57
C ARG A 163 15.67 -9.00 -12.59
N ARG A 164 15.21 -10.26 -12.78
CA ARG A 164 15.79 -11.17 -13.78
C ARG A 164 15.46 -10.72 -15.20
N LYS A 165 14.22 -10.29 -15.46
CA LYS A 165 13.81 -9.73 -16.75
C LYS A 165 14.61 -8.48 -17.10
N GLN A 166 14.83 -7.58 -16.13
CA GLN A 166 15.66 -6.40 -16.29
C GLN A 166 17.11 -6.76 -16.70
N LYS A 167 17.73 -7.70 -15.99
CA LYS A 167 19.07 -8.19 -16.36
C LYS A 167 19.12 -8.80 -17.74
N MET A 168 18.14 -9.62 -18.11
CA MET A 168 18.06 -10.22 -19.44
C MET A 168 17.92 -9.15 -20.53
N ALA A 169 17.06 -8.13 -20.31
CA ALA A 169 16.91 -7.04 -21.26
C ALA A 169 18.19 -6.20 -21.41
N ALA A 170 19.02 -6.10 -20.37
CA ALA A 170 20.30 -5.41 -20.44
C ALA A 170 21.39 -6.22 -21.16
N MET A 171 21.24 -7.56 -21.25
CA MET A 171 22.25 -8.45 -21.83
C MET A 171 21.87 -8.97 -23.22
N ASP A 172 20.59 -8.88 -23.60
CA ASP A 172 20.05 -9.42 -24.85
C ASP A 172 19.11 -8.43 -25.51
N ASN A 173 19.59 -7.85 -26.62
CA ASN A 173 18.84 -6.87 -27.41
C ASN A 173 17.56 -7.48 -28.00
N SER A 174 17.56 -8.77 -28.37
CA SER A 174 16.35 -9.43 -28.89
C SER A 174 15.27 -9.53 -27.82
N TYR A 175 15.67 -9.81 -26.59
CA TYR A 175 14.75 -9.83 -25.44
C TYR A 175 14.27 -8.40 -25.10
N LEU A 176 15.14 -7.39 -25.17
CA LEU A 176 14.76 -5.99 -24.98
C LEU A 176 13.72 -5.56 -26.02
N MET A 177 13.94 -5.85 -27.30
CA MET A 177 12.98 -5.56 -28.37
C MET A 177 11.64 -6.24 -28.13
N LYS A 178 11.63 -7.49 -27.66
CA LYS A 178 10.43 -8.20 -27.28
C LYS A 178 9.65 -7.51 -26.16
N ILE A 179 10.34 -6.95 -25.16
CA ILE A 179 9.71 -6.19 -24.07
C ILE A 179 9.11 -4.88 -24.58
N LEU A 180 9.85 -4.15 -25.41
CA LEU A 180 9.45 -2.83 -25.91
C LEU A 180 8.28 -2.91 -26.90
N PHE A 181 8.26 -3.94 -27.76
CA PHE A 181 7.31 -4.08 -28.84
C PHE A 181 6.42 -5.33 -28.71
N ALA A 182 6.34 -5.93 -27.49
CA ALA A 182 5.36 -6.96 -27.21
C ALA A 182 3.97 -6.44 -27.52
N ASP A 183 3.25 -7.15 -28.38
CA ASP A 183 1.94 -6.80 -28.91
C ASP A 183 0.98 -6.21 -27.87
N PRO A 184 0.18 -5.20 -28.26
CA PRO A 184 -0.81 -4.63 -27.36
C PRO A 184 -1.77 -5.73 -26.94
N LEU A 185 -2.13 -5.70 -25.67
CA LEU A 185 -3.05 -6.54 -24.91
C LEU A 185 -4.00 -7.40 -25.76
N PRO A 186 -4.23 -8.67 -25.42
CA PRO A 186 -5.30 -9.44 -26.02
C PRO A 186 -6.62 -8.68 -25.85
N LYS A 187 -7.39 -8.60 -26.93
CA LYS A 187 -8.71 -7.96 -27.05
C LYS A 187 -9.74 -8.61 -26.12
N SER A 188 -9.64 -8.41 -24.82
CA SER A 188 -10.61 -8.89 -23.83
C SER A 188 -11.13 -7.80 -22.90
N TYR A 189 -11.02 -6.54 -23.33
CA TYR A 189 -11.73 -5.40 -22.73
C TYR A 189 -12.30 -4.55 -23.87
N ALA A 190 -13.25 -5.09 -24.61
CA ALA A 190 -14.24 -4.36 -25.36
C ALA A 190 -15.61 -4.67 -24.77
#